data_6b89c298e0dc9b8f265e819189d050ce
#
_entry.id   6b89c298e0dc9b8f265e819189d050ce
#
_cell.length_a   1.000
_cell.length_b   1.000
_cell.length_c   1.000
_cell.angle_alpha   90.00
_cell.angle_beta   90.00
_cell.angle_gamma   90.00
#
_symmetry.space_group_name_H-M   'P 1'
#
loop_
_entity.id
_entity.type
_entity.pdbx_description
1 polymer ?
#
loop_
_entity_poly.entity_id
_entity_poly.type
_entity_poly.pdbx_seq_one_letter_code
_entity_poly.pdbx_strand_id
1 'polypeptide(L)'
;GGGILNSAAKLRGMSEDELFTQAKARLEVMMAQGTVAVEIKSGYGLTVESEIKMLRVVQRLKKELPLRIKATLLAAHALPPEFANDRDAYLDLICNELIPQVKAEGLADHVDTFCETNYFTVAEMERVLEAGAAHDLPGKVHVNQFTSIGGIQAAVKHGALSVDHLEVMEEADLDALTGSRTIPTLLPSCSFFLRIPYGPARQIMDRDLPLALATDHNPGSTPSGNMNLVLSLACIQLRMLPEEAINAMTMNSAAAMGLSEELGSITIGKRASLIITKPVPSLAYLPYAFGNDHIDTVLIDGTPVRAGAVC
;
A
#
# COMPACT_ATOMS: atom_id res chain seq x y z
N GLY A 1 -19.00 4.60 12.96
CA GLY A 1 -17.78 4.23 12.69
C GLY A 1 -16.67 4.28 13.70
N GLY A 2 -15.82 3.29 13.68
CA GLY A 2 -14.64 3.24 14.53
C GLY A 2 -13.48 4.09 14.05
N GLY A 3 -13.30 4.24 12.77
CA GLY A 3 -12.23 5.03 12.17
C GLY A 3 -10.82 4.70 12.68
N ILE A 4 -9.84 5.52 12.25
CA ILE A 4 -8.42 5.39 12.59
C ILE A 4 -8.21 5.51 14.10
N LEU A 5 -8.85 6.46 14.78
CA LEU A 5 -8.66 6.72 16.21
C LEU A 5 -9.10 5.54 17.11
N ASN A 6 -10.18 4.84 16.74
CA ASN A 6 -10.61 3.65 17.49
C ASN A 6 -9.61 2.50 17.33
N SER A 7 -9.06 2.31 16.13
CA SER A 7 -8.01 1.33 15.90
C SER A 7 -6.73 1.68 16.64
N ALA A 8 -6.35 2.97 16.68
CA ALA A 8 -5.20 3.46 17.43
C ALA A 8 -5.33 3.20 18.93
N ALA A 9 -6.50 3.47 19.52
CA ALA A 9 -6.72 3.21 20.94
C ALA A 9 -6.53 1.74 21.29
N LYS A 10 -7.00 0.81 20.46
CA LYS A 10 -6.82 -0.63 20.64
C LYS A 10 -5.35 -1.05 20.47
N LEU A 11 -4.69 -0.58 19.42
CA LEU A 11 -3.31 -0.94 19.11
C LEU A 11 -2.32 -0.46 20.18
N ARG A 12 -2.52 0.75 20.72
CA ARG A 12 -1.68 1.30 21.78
C ARG A 12 -1.61 0.38 23.00
N GLY A 13 -2.73 -0.29 23.36
CA GLY A 13 -2.81 -1.23 24.48
C GLY A 13 -2.22 -2.61 24.22
N MET A 14 -1.85 -2.94 22.98
CA MET A 14 -1.32 -4.25 22.61
C MET A 14 0.21 -4.28 22.73
N SER A 15 0.75 -5.43 23.14
CA SER A 15 2.19 -5.71 23.14
C SER A 15 2.72 -5.93 21.72
N GLU A 16 4.03 -5.81 21.53
CA GLU A 16 4.68 -6.15 20.25
C GLU A 16 4.44 -7.62 19.85
N ASP A 17 4.41 -8.55 20.81
CA ASP A 17 4.20 -9.97 20.54
C ASP A 17 2.77 -10.27 20.07
N GLU A 18 1.77 -9.61 20.65
CA GLU A 18 0.37 -9.72 20.19
C GLU A 18 0.21 -9.15 18.79
N LEU A 19 0.77 -7.97 18.52
CA LEU A 19 0.74 -7.35 17.18
C LEU A 19 1.45 -8.22 16.15
N PHE A 20 2.63 -8.73 16.49
CA PHE A 20 3.41 -9.62 15.64
C PHE A 20 2.62 -10.90 15.29
N THR A 21 2.06 -11.57 16.29
CA THR A 21 1.31 -12.82 16.08
C THR A 21 0.11 -12.62 15.16
N GLN A 22 -0.66 -11.54 15.37
CA GLN A 22 -1.80 -11.22 14.54
C GLN A 22 -1.39 -10.83 13.11
N ALA A 23 -0.34 -10.03 12.95
CA ALA A 23 0.15 -9.61 11.64
C ALA A 23 0.72 -10.80 10.86
N LYS A 24 1.49 -11.68 11.51
CA LYS A 24 2.05 -12.89 10.91
C LYS A 24 0.95 -13.79 10.36
N ALA A 25 -0.07 -14.08 11.15
CA ALA A 25 -1.20 -14.92 10.71
C ALA A 25 -1.91 -14.34 9.48
N ARG A 26 -2.11 -13.01 9.40
CA ARG A 26 -2.68 -12.35 8.21
C ARG A 26 -1.77 -12.47 7.00
N LEU A 27 -0.46 -12.28 7.16
CA LEU A 27 0.50 -12.38 6.07
C LEU A 27 0.63 -13.83 5.55
N GLU A 28 0.56 -14.83 6.42
CA GLU A 28 0.54 -16.24 6.00
C GLU A 28 -0.66 -16.57 5.11
N VAL A 29 -1.84 -16.02 5.42
CA VAL A 29 -3.02 -16.13 4.55
C VAL A 29 -2.78 -15.43 3.20
N MET A 30 -2.21 -14.23 3.20
CA MET A 30 -1.91 -13.48 1.97
C MET A 30 -0.87 -14.21 1.11
N MET A 31 0.17 -14.78 1.73
CA MET A 31 1.16 -15.62 1.03
C MET A 31 0.49 -16.83 0.35
N ALA A 32 -0.37 -17.54 1.06
CA ALA A 32 -1.10 -18.67 0.49
C ALA A 32 -2.04 -18.26 -0.66
N GLN A 33 -2.43 -17.00 -0.73
CA GLN A 33 -3.22 -16.40 -1.82
C GLN A 33 -2.37 -15.79 -2.95
N GLY A 34 -1.05 -15.97 -2.90
CA GLY A 34 -0.13 -15.56 -3.98
C GLY A 34 0.58 -14.21 -3.77
N THR A 35 0.41 -13.55 -2.63
CA THR A 35 1.18 -12.33 -2.33
C THR A 35 2.62 -12.69 -1.99
N VAL A 36 3.57 -12.13 -2.74
CA VAL A 36 5.02 -12.39 -2.56
C VAL A 36 5.77 -11.15 -2.07
N ALA A 37 5.15 -10.00 -2.18
CA ALA A 37 5.67 -8.73 -1.66
C ALA A 37 4.53 -7.91 -1.05
N VAL A 38 4.81 -7.16 0.01
CA VAL A 38 3.84 -6.32 0.70
C VAL A 38 4.50 -5.07 1.24
N GLU A 39 3.83 -3.96 1.16
CA GLU A 39 4.12 -2.77 1.93
C GLU A 39 3.25 -2.79 3.19
N ILE A 40 3.88 -2.56 4.34
CA ILE A 40 3.20 -2.45 5.62
C ILE A 40 3.43 -1.04 6.16
N LYS A 41 2.33 -0.32 6.35
CA LYS A 41 2.35 1.05 6.86
C LYS A 41 2.06 1.04 8.37
N SER A 42 2.72 1.91 9.12
CA SER A 42 2.31 2.25 10.49
C SER A 42 1.03 3.13 10.46
N GLY A 43 0.86 4.09 11.34
CA GLY A 43 -0.24 5.07 11.24
C GLY A 43 -1.43 4.80 12.15
N TYR A 44 -1.35 3.78 12.98
CA TYR A 44 -2.32 3.52 14.03
C TYR A 44 -1.71 3.65 15.44
N GLY A 45 -0.45 4.05 15.55
CA GLY A 45 0.20 4.39 16.80
C GLY A 45 -0.13 5.82 17.23
N LEU A 46 0.08 6.77 16.34
CA LEU A 46 -0.16 8.21 16.49
C LEU A 46 0.60 8.82 17.69
N THR A 47 1.61 8.14 18.19
CA THR A 47 2.61 8.60 19.16
C THR A 47 3.97 8.06 18.76
N VAL A 48 5.07 8.69 19.15
CA VAL A 48 6.43 8.23 18.80
C VAL A 48 6.61 6.77 19.21
N GLU A 49 6.33 6.44 20.48
CA GLU A 49 6.49 5.08 21.01
C GLU A 49 5.67 4.05 20.22
N SER A 50 4.40 4.34 19.95
CA SER A 50 3.50 3.36 19.31
C SER A 50 3.75 3.21 17.81
N GLU A 51 4.17 4.27 17.10
CA GLU A 51 4.60 4.18 15.70
C GLU A 51 5.89 3.34 15.59
N ILE A 52 6.87 3.59 16.47
CA ILE A 52 8.10 2.79 16.52
C ILE A 52 7.79 1.34 16.87
N LYS A 53 6.90 1.09 17.84
CA LYS A 53 6.43 -0.27 18.18
C LYS A 53 5.89 -0.99 16.93
N MET A 54 5.03 -0.36 16.15
CA MET A 54 4.51 -0.94 14.91
C MET A 54 5.64 -1.26 13.93
N LEU A 55 6.54 -0.33 13.69
CA LEU A 55 7.65 -0.53 12.74
C LEU A 55 8.63 -1.62 13.22
N ARG A 56 8.87 -1.76 14.51
CA ARG A 56 9.67 -2.87 15.08
C ARG A 56 9.00 -4.22 14.82
N VAL A 57 7.68 -4.30 14.94
CA VAL A 57 6.91 -5.50 14.56
C VAL A 57 7.11 -5.80 13.06
N VAL A 58 7.08 -4.78 12.20
CA VAL A 58 7.35 -4.98 10.75
C VAL A 58 8.77 -5.52 10.53
N GLN A 59 9.77 -5.03 11.26
CA GLN A 59 11.15 -5.55 11.14
C GLN A 59 11.27 -7.01 11.62
N ARG A 60 10.49 -7.43 12.62
CA ARG A 60 10.42 -8.85 13.02
C ARG A 60 9.79 -9.69 11.89
N LEU A 61 8.70 -9.23 11.29
CA LEU A 61 8.05 -9.91 10.16
C LEU A 61 8.99 -10.07 8.96
N LYS A 62 9.80 -9.04 8.64
CA LYS A 62 10.84 -9.10 7.59
C LYS A 62 11.86 -10.22 7.83
N LYS A 63 12.18 -10.50 9.09
CA LYS A 63 13.17 -11.52 9.45
C LYS A 63 12.58 -12.95 9.46
N GLU A 64 11.30 -13.08 9.80
CA GLU A 64 10.67 -14.39 10.00
C GLU A 64 9.90 -14.92 8.79
N LEU A 65 9.47 -14.04 7.89
CA LEU A 65 8.70 -14.44 6.71
C LEU A 65 9.52 -14.31 5.43
N PRO A 66 9.32 -15.21 4.46
CA PRO A 66 10.02 -15.13 3.18
C PRO A 66 9.53 -13.98 2.28
N LEU A 67 8.51 -13.24 2.69
CA LEU A 67 7.96 -12.09 1.97
C LEU A 67 8.99 -10.96 1.81
N ARG A 68 8.96 -10.31 0.65
CA ARG A 68 9.59 -8.99 0.50
C ARG A 68 8.69 -7.94 1.14
N ILE A 69 9.10 -7.42 2.28
CA ILE A 69 8.32 -6.42 3.03
C ILE A 69 9.00 -5.06 2.94
N LYS A 70 8.26 -4.03 2.54
CA LYS A 70 8.61 -2.63 2.68
C LYS A 70 7.87 -2.04 3.87
N ALA A 71 8.58 -1.28 4.71
CA ALA A 71 8.01 -0.62 5.87
C ALA A 71 7.83 0.87 5.58
N THR A 72 6.65 1.43 5.87
CA THR A 72 6.34 2.83 5.63
C THR A 72 5.87 3.48 6.92
N LEU A 73 6.51 4.60 7.30
CA LEU A 73 6.05 5.43 8.41
C LEU A 73 4.89 6.31 7.92
N LEU A 74 3.70 6.10 8.48
CA LEU A 74 2.46 6.86 8.18
C LEU A 74 1.93 7.57 9.44
N ALA A 75 2.79 8.22 10.23
CA ALA A 75 2.34 8.91 11.44
C ALA A 75 1.33 10.04 11.14
N ALA A 76 1.48 10.71 9.99
CA ALA A 76 0.51 11.70 9.51
C ALA A 76 -0.72 11.04 8.85
N HIS A 77 -1.38 10.12 9.56
CA HIS A 77 -2.59 9.40 9.14
C HIS A 77 -3.86 10.03 9.71
N ALA A 78 -3.82 10.43 10.97
CA ALA A 78 -4.87 11.19 11.63
C ALA A 78 -4.26 12.02 12.76
N LEU A 79 -4.91 13.14 13.09
CA LEU A 79 -4.50 13.94 14.23
C LEU A 79 -4.95 13.27 15.52
N PRO A 80 -4.03 12.91 16.43
CA PRO A 80 -4.42 12.29 17.70
C PRO A 80 -5.09 13.32 18.63
N PRO A 81 -5.99 12.88 19.52
CA PRO A 81 -6.71 13.78 20.42
C PRO A 81 -5.80 14.66 21.29
N GLU A 82 -4.62 14.16 21.63
CA GLU A 82 -3.62 14.87 22.43
C GLU A 82 -3.12 16.16 21.75
N PHE A 83 -3.20 16.21 20.41
CA PHE A 83 -2.79 17.34 19.58
C PHE A 83 -3.96 18.02 18.86
N ALA A 84 -5.21 17.80 19.30
CA ALA A 84 -6.40 18.34 18.62
C ALA A 84 -6.38 19.87 18.49
N ASN A 85 -5.70 20.58 19.38
CA ASN A 85 -5.60 22.03 19.41
C ASN A 85 -4.20 22.57 18.99
N ASP A 86 -3.27 21.67 18.61
CA ASP A 86 -1.91 22.04 18.24
C ASP A 86 -1.35 21.09 17.17
N ARG A 87 -1.83 21.27 15.94
CA ARG A 87 -1.42 20.46 14.78
C ARG A 87 0.05 20.65 14.44
N ASP A 88 0.56 21.87 14.60
CA ASP A 88 1.96 22.18 14.31
C ASP A 88 2.90 21.43 15.24
N ALA A 89 2.58 21.34 16.54
CA ALA A 89 3.35 20.54 17.47
C ALA A 89 3.37 19.05 17.10
N TYR A 90 2.26 18.49 16.56
CA TYR A 90 2.25 17.12 16.08
C TYR A 90 3.14 16.92 14.85
N LEU A 91 3.10 17.87 13.91
CA LEU A 91 3.98 17.81 12.73
C LEU A 91 5.45 18.00 13.10
N ASP A 92 5.74 18.89 14.05
CA ASP A 92 7.10 19.07 14.57
C ASP A 92 7.62 17.76 15.21
N LEU A 93 6.78 17.08 15.99
CA LEU A 93 7.11 15.77 16.57
C LEU A 93 7.39 14.73 15.47
N ILE A 94 6.57 14.66 14.42
CA ILE A 94 6.80 13.74 13.30
C ILE A 94 8.11 14.07 12.58
N CYS A 95 8.30 15.34 12.20
CA CYS A 95 9.41 15.75 11.33
C CYS A 95 10.76 15.81 12.07
N ASN A 96 10.76 16.28 13.33
CA ASN A 96 11.99 16.58 14.06
C ASN A 96 12.40 15.49 15.07
N GLU A 97 11.49 14.58 15.45
CA GLU A 97 11.79 13.50 16.39
C GLU A 97 11.60 12.11 15.76
N LEU A 98 10.39 11.82 15.26
CA LEU A 98 10.02 10.47 14.84
C LEU A 98 10.75 10.05 13.56
N ILE A 99 10.78 10.86 12.50
CA ILE A 99 11.47 10.54 11.24
C ILE A 99 12.98 10.32 11.48
N PRO A 100 13.72 11.23 12.19
CA PRO A 100 15.12 10.99 12.52
C PRO A 100 15.36 9.69 13.30
N GLN A 101 14.52 9.39 14.29
CA GLN A 101 14.65 8.17 15.08
C GLN A 101 14.39 6.91 14.24
N VAL A 102 13.35 6.91 13.43
CA VAL A 102 13.01 5.80 12.52
C VAL A 102 14.14 5.54 11.53
N LYS A 103 14.78 6.59 11.00
CA LYS A 103 15.96 6.46 10.13
C LYS A 103 17.17 5.91 10.89
N ALA A 104 17.46 6.45 12.06
CA ALA A 104 18.61 6.02 12.88
C ALA A 104 18.51 4.53 13.28
N GLU A 105 17.31 4.03 13.56
CA GLU A 105 17.05 2.63 13.88
C GLU A 105 16.84 1.74 12.63
N GLY A 106 16.79 2.31 11.42
CA GLY A 106 16.57 1.56 10.17
C GLY A 106 15.19 0.90 10.10
N LEU A 107 14.15 1.54 10.65
CA LEU A 107 12.83 0.92 10.83
C LEU A 107 11.90 1.06 9.63
N ALA A 108 12.09 2.06 8.77
CA ALA A 108 11.24 2.28 7.60
C ALA A 108 12.05 2.45 6.31
N ASP A 109 11.40 2.13 5.20
CA ASP A 109 11.89 2.34 3.83
C ASP A 109 11.33 3.64 3.23
N HIS A 110 10.14 4.10 3.70
CA HIS A 110 9.40 5.25 3.16
C HIS A 110 8.72 6.06 4.27
N VAL A 111 8.31 7.29 3.94
CA VAL A 111 7.34 8.08 4.71
C VAL A 111 6.05 8.24 3.90
N ASP A 112 4.92 8.47 4.58
CA ASP A 112 3.62 8.63 3.95
C ASP A 112 2.76 9.62 4.75
N THR A 113 1.78 10.23 4.08
CA THR A 113 0.84 11.19 4.67
C THR A 113 -0.54 10.99 4.06
N PHE A 114 -1.59 11.06 4.87
CA PHE A 114 -2.97 11.12 4.39
C PHE A 114 -3.35 12.57 4.09
N CYS A 115 -3.11 13.00 2.84
CA CYS A 115 -3.42 14.33 2.34
C CYS A 115 -4.86 14.40 1.84
N GLU A 116 -5.78 14.89 2.69
CA GLU A 116 -7.21 14.88 2.40
C GLU A 116 -7.93 15.97 3.20
N THR A 117 -9.07 16.44 2.72
CA THR A 117 -9.94 17.34 3.46
C THR A 117 -10.27 16.78 4.85
N ASN A 118 -10.11 17.60 5.90
CA ASN A 118 -10.25 17.21 7.31
C ASN A 118 -9.16 16.28 7.89
N TYR A 119 -8.16 15.89 7.09
CA TYR A 119 -6.97 15.19 7.56
C TYR A 119 -5.74 16.10 7.47
N PHE A 120 -4.75 15.81 6.65
CA PHE A 120 -3.60 16.69 6.49
C PHE A 120 -3.70 17.48 5.18
N THR A 121 -3.34 18.77 5.26
CA THR A 121 -3.30 19.69 4.12
C THR A 121 -2.11 19.40 3.22
N VAL A 122 -2.12 19.97 2.01
CA VAL A 122 -0.98 19.89 1.09
C VAL A 122 0.31 20.40 1.73
N ALA A 123 0.26 21.57 2.41
CA ALA A 123 1.45 22.14 3.05
C ALA A 123 1.99 21.27 4.20
N GLU A 124 1.11 20.63 4.97
CA GLU A 124 1.49 19.67 6.02
C GLU A 124 2.12 18.40 5.43
N MET A 125 1.58 17.90 4.33
CA MET A 125 2.16 16.79 3.59
C MET A 125 3.55 17.14 3.05
N GLU A 126 3.72 18.32 2.42
CA GLU A 126 5.01 18.76 1.89
C GLU A 126 6.08 18.78 3.00
N ARG A 127 5.75 19.25 4.22
CA ARG A 127 6.66 19.20 5.39
C ARG A 127 7.12 17.78 5.72
N VAL A 128 6.20 16.81 5.73
CA VAL A 128 6.55 15.39 6.01
C VAL A 128 7.42 14.82 4.90
N LEU A 129 7.11 15.10 3.63
CA LEU A 129 7.89 14.62 2.48
C LEU A 129 9.31 15.23 2.48
N GLU A 130 9.44 16.51 2.81
CA GLU A 130 10.73 17.20 2.93
C GLU A 130 11.58 16.62 4.07
N ALA A 131 10.96 16.40 5.24
CA ALA A 131 11.65 15.76 6.36
C ALA A 131 12.06 14.30 6.02
N GLY A 132 11.21 13.55 5.34
CA GLY A 132 11.56 12.22 4.84
C GLY A 132 12.73 12.25 3.88
N ALA A 133 12.71 13.14 2.88
CA ALA A 133 13.77 13.29 1.90
C ALA A 133 15.13 13.68 2.54
N ALA A 134 15.11 14.57 3.56
CA ALA A 134 16.30 14.95 4.32
C ALA A 134 16.96 13.76 5.06
N HIS A 135 16.21 12.68 5.26
CA HIS A 135 16.65 11.45 5.91
C HIS A 135 16.71 10.23 4.97
N ASP A 136 16.77 10.43 3.64
CA ASP A 136 16.76 9.35 2.63
C ASP A 136 15.58 8.36 2.82
N LEU A 137 14.41 8.86 3.14
CA LEU A 137 13.15 8.12 3.17
C LEU A 137 12.23 8.71 2.09
N PRO A 138 12.16 8.09 0.89
CA PRO A 138 11.29 8.58 -0.17
C PRO A 138 9.82 8.57 0.24
N GLY A 139 9.07 9.54 -0.28
CA GLY A 139 7.67 9.73 0.04
C GLY A 139 6.73 8.82 -0.75
N LYS A 140 5.62 8.51 -0.14
CA LYS A 140 4.38 7.99 -0.73
C LYS A 140 3.23 8.82 -0.18
N VAL A 141 2.06 8.84 -0.82
CA VAL A 141 0.95 9.69 -0.34
C VAL A 141 -0.40 9.00 -0.53
N HIS A 142 -1.21 8.93 0.55
CA HIS A 142 -2.64 8.71 0.45
C HIS A 142 -3.30 10.01 0.04
N VAL A 143 -4.02 10.05 -1.07
CA VAL A 143 -4.52 11.30 -1.65
C VAL A 143 -5.74 11.06 -2.54
N ASN A 144 -6.59 12.07 -2.64
CA ASN A 144 -7.75 12.08 -3.53
C ASN A 144 -8.73 10.91 -3.28
N GLN A 145 -8.87 10.46 -2.03
CA GLN A 145 -9.86 9.44 -1.67
C GLN A 145 -11.27 10.02 -1.69
N PHE A 146 -11.45 11.23 -1.20
CA PHE A 146 -12.77 11.89 -1.10
C PHE A 146 -12.81 13.23 -1.84
N THR A 147 -11.69 13.96 -1.90
CA THR A 147 -11.59 15.28 -2.53
C THR A 147 -10.24 15.47 -3.23
N SER A 148 -10.24 16.25 -4.33
CA SER A 148 -8.99 16.73 -4.94
C SER A 148 -8.65 18.10 -4.36
N ILE A 149 -7.54 18.17 -3.62
CA ILE A 149 -7.05 19.41 -2.97
C ILE A 149 -5.65 19.83 -3.44
N GLY A 150 -5.15 19.25 -4.54
CA GLY A 150 -3.81 19.54 -5.08
C GLY A 150 -2.70 18.65 -4.50
N GLY A 151 -3.05 17.58 -3.79
CA GLY A 151 -2.08 16.68 -3.17
C GLY A 151 -1.24 15.90 -4.19
N ILE A 152 -1.81 15.52 -5.34
CA ILE A 152 -1.08 14.80 -6.40
C ILE A 152 0.01 15.69 -6.99
N GLN A 153 -0.30 16.95 -7.31
CA GLN A 153 0.67 17.91 -7.86
C GLN A 153 1.87 18.09 -6.92
N ALA A 154 1.59 18.23 -5.62
CA ALA A 154 2.63 18.37 -4.62
C ALA A 154 3.43 17.06 -4.43
N ALA A 155 2.77 15.89 -4.40
CA ALA A 155 3.44 14.60 -4.33
C ALA A 155 4.41 14.39 -5.51
N VAL A 156 3.99 14.72 -6.72
CA VAL A 156 4.83 14.66 -7.93
C VAL A 156 6.00 15.64 -7.84
N LYS A 157 5.78 16.88 -7.39
CA LYS A 157 6.82 17.90 -7.17
C LYS A 157 7.91 17.41 -6.22
N HIS A 158 7.53 16.68 -5.17
CA HIS A 158 8.46 16.10 -4.19
C HIS A 158 8.99 14.71 -4.59
N GLY A 159 8.68 14.23 -5.80
CA GLY A 159 9.17 12.96 -6.31
C GLY A 159 8.66 11.74 -5.53
N ALA A 160 7.45 11.80 -5.04
CA ALA A 160 6.82 10.65 -4.35
C ALA A 160 6.84 9.40 -5.23
N LEU A 161 7.11 8.25 -4.64
CA LEU A 161 7.19 6.97 -5.35
C LEU A 161 5.81 6.52 -5.86
N SER A 162 4.78 6.70 -5.05
CA SER A 162 3.39 6.46 -5.45
C SER A 162 2.42 7.46 -4.83
N VAL A 163 1.25 7.56 -5.44
CA VAL A 163 0.05 8.19 -4.91
C VAL A 163 -1.04 7.14 -4.88
N ASP A 164 -1.65 6.94 -3.72
CA ASP A 164 -2.54 5.84 -3.43
C ASP A 164 -3.97 6.36 -3.18
N HIS A 165 -5.00 5.62 -3.52
CA HIS A 165 -6.44 5.87 -3.54
C HIS A 165 -6.96 6.37 -4.89
N LEU A 166 -6.98 7.66 -5.13
CA LEU A 166 -7.33 8.29 -6.41
C LEU A 166 -8.79 8.04 -6.85
N GLU A 167 -9.72 7.82 -5.92
CA GLU A 167 -11.14 7.68 -6.23
C GLU A 167 -11.72 8.93 -6.87
N VAL A 168 -11.19 10.11 -6.49
CA VAL A 168 -11.53 11.40 -7.07
C VAL A 168 -10.33 11.97 -7.82
N MET A 169 -10.43 12.10 -9.14
CA MET A 169 -9.38 12.72 -9.95
C MET A 169 -9.96 13.77 -10.89
N GLU A 170 -9.26 14.86 -11.00
CA GLU A 170 -9.49 15.92 -11.96
C GLU A 170 -8.48 15.85 -13.12
N GLU A 171 -8.73 16.59 -14.20
CA GLU A 171 -7.84 16.65 -15.36
C GLU A 171 -6.42 17.11 -14.97
N ALA A 172 -6.34 18.10 -14.08
CA ALA A 172 -5.07 18.61 -13.55
C ALA A 172 -4.25 17.57 -12.79
N ASP A 173 -4.91 16.60 -12.14
CA ASP A 173 -4.26 15.50 -11.42
C ASP A 173 -3.58 14.53 -12.41
N LEU A 174 -4.31 14.20 -13.48
CA LEU A 174 -3.81 13.35 -14.56
C LEU A 174 -2.66 14.03 -15.31
N ASP A 175 -2.78 15.34 -15.58
CA ASP A 175 -1.72 16.13 -16.22
C ASP A 175 -0.43 16.16 -15.36
N ALA A 176 -0.56 16.31 -14.04
CA ALA A 176 0.58 16.30 -13.12
C ALA A 176 1.31 14.95 -13.11
N LEU A 177 0.58 13.84 -13.21
CA LEU A 177 1.18 12.49 -13.27
C LEU A 177 1.86 12.23 -14.62
N THR A 178 1.40 12.85 -15.71
CA THR A 178 1.94 12.62 -17.06
C THR A 178 3.39 13.02 -17.14
N GLY A 179 4.25 12.08 -17.54
CA GLY A 179 5.70 12.29 -17.61
C GLY A 179 6.44 12.26 -16.27
N SER A 180 5.73 12.09 -15.15
CA SER A 180 6.34 11.88 -13.83
C SER A 180 6.82 10.43 -13.65
N ARG A 181 7.54 10.17 -12.55
CA ARG A 181 7.91 8.81 -12.12
C ARG A 181 7.00 8.29 -11.00
N THR A 182 6.07 9.10 -10.54
CA THR A 182 5.14 8.74 -9.46
C THR A 182 4.10 7.74 -9.99
N ILE A 183 3.94 6.63 -9.31
CA ILE A 183 3.04 5.54 -9.73
C ILE A 183 1.64 5.76 -9.13
N PRO A 184 0.61 6.00 -9.93
CA PRO A 184 -0.78 5.98 -9.45
C PRO A 184 -1.18 4.57 -9.04
N THR A 185 -1.76 4.43 -7.84
CA THR A 185 -2.18 3.14 -7.27
C THR A 185 -3.64 3.18 -6.89
N LEU A 186 -4.47 2.36 -7.53
CA LEU A 186 -5.88 2.23 -7.20
C LEU A 186 -6.14 1.09 -6.20
N LEU A 187 -7.16 1.27 -5.37
CA LEU A 187 -7.51 0.40 -4.25
C LEU A 187 -8.96 -0.09 -4.38
N PRO A 188 -9.31 -0.88 -5.42
CA PRO A 188 -10.72 -1.16 -5.75
C PRO A 188 -11.47 -1.95 -4.67
N SER A 189 -10.78 -2.68 -3.80
CA SER A 189 -11.39 -3.34 -2.65
C SER A 189 -11.81 -2.35 -1.55
N CYS A 190 -11.10 -1.23 -1.40
CA CYS A 190 -11.50 -0.12 -0.54
C CYS A 190 -12.80 0.53 -1.07
N SER A 191 -12.83 0.91 -2.34
CA SER A 191 -14.01 1.49 -2.98
C SER A 191 -15.22 0.55 -2.88
N PHE A 192 -15.02 -0.76 -3.08
CA PHE A 192 -16.05 -1.79 -2.92
C PHE A 192 -16.61 -1.84 -1.49
N PHE A 193 -15.75 -1.94 -0.49
CA PHE A 193 -16.16 -2.12 0.91
C PHE A 193 -16.84 -0.87 1.47
N LEU A 194 -16.29 0.31 1.17
CA LEU A 194 -16.85 1.60 1.61
C LEU A 194 -18.04 2.06 0.77
N ARG A 195 -18.30 1.42 -0.39
CA ARG A 195 -19.35 1.81 -1.35
C ARG A 195 -19.18 3.25 -1.84
N ILE A 196 -17.93 3.66 -2.09
CA ILE A 196 -17.56 4.94 -2.70
C ILE A 196 -17.27 4.74 -4.20
N PRO A 197 -17.16 5.82 -4.98
CA PRO A 197 -16.78 5.72 -6.40
C PRO A 197 -15.47 4.97 -6.59
N TYR A 198 -15.30 4.34 -7.75
CA TYR A 198 -14.04 3.72 -8.14
C TYR A 198 -13.15 4.72 -8.86
N GLY A 199 -11.85 4.64 -8.65
CA GLY A 199 -10.86 5.47 -9.35
C GLY A 199 -10.90 5.28 -10.88
N PRO A 200 -10.52 6.31 -11.67
CA PRO A 200 -10.69 6.37 -13.12
C PRO A 200 -9.59 5.61 -13.88
N ALA A 201 -9.51 4.28 -13.72
CA ALA A 201 -8.44 3.46 -14.30
C ALA A 201 -8.25 3.68 -15.81
N ARG A 202 -9.35 3.76 -16.60
CA ARG A 202 -9.25 3.98 -18.04
C ARG A 202 -8.59 5.31 -18.38
N GLN A 203 -8.98 6.40 -17.69
CA GLN A 203 -8.40 7.73 -17.94
C GLN A 203 -6.89 7.78 -17.61
N ILE A 204 -6.47 7.04 -16.55
CA ILE A 204 -5.06 6.89 -16.19
C ILE A 204 -4.31 6.13 -17.30
N MET A 205 -4.85 4.99 -17.72
CA MET A 205 -4.21 4.12 -18.71
C MET A 205 -4.21 4.70 -20.12
N ASP A 206 -5.27 5.44 -20.51
CA ASP A 206 -5.36 6.11 -21.82
C ASP A 206 -4.32 7.25 -21.97
N ARG A 207 -3.62 7.62 -20.88
CA ARG A 207 -2.46 8.53 -20.86
C ARG A 207 -1.12 7.80 -20.74
N ASP A 208 -1.10 6.49 -20.98
CA ASP A 208 0.09 5.64 -20.87
C ASP A 208 0.76 5.67 -19.47
N LEU A 209 -0.02 5.96 -18.40
CA LEU A 209 0.47 5.95 -17.03
C LEU A 209 0.53 4.53 -16.46
N PRO A 210 1.60 4.16 -15.75
CA PRO A 210 1.77 2.83 -15.16
C PRO A 210 0.90 2.67 -13.92
N LEU A 211 -0.36 2.27 -14.09
CA LEU A 211 -1.30 2.05 -13.00
C LEU A 211 -0.94 0.83 -12.17
N ALA A 212 -0.82 0.98 -10.86
CA ALA A 212 -0.67 -0.12 -9.89
C ALA A 212 -2.00 -0.42 -9.18
N LEU A 213 -2.11 -1.62 -8.60
CA LEU A 213 -3.25 -2.07 -7.79
C LEU A 213 -2.77 -2.63 -6.45
N ALA A 214 -3.50 -2.34 -5.38
CA ALA A 214 -3.24 -2.88 -4.05
C ALA A 214 -4.55 -3.16 -3.29
N THR A 215 -4.45 -3.84 -2.15
CA THR A 215 -5.61 -4.24 -1.34
C THR A 215 -6.12 -3.16 -0.41
N ASP A 216 -5.25 -2.29 0.09
CA ASP A 216 -5.55 -1.42 1.23
C ASP A 216 -6.03 -2.21 2.46
N HIS A 217 -5.36 -3.34 2.76
CA HIS A 217 -5.78 -4.23 3.84
C HIS A 217 -5.68 -3.55 5.21
N ASN A 218 -6.79 -3.09 5.72
CA ASN A 218 -6.90 -2.44 7.03
C ASN A 218 -8.29 -2.66 7.65
N PRO A 219 -8.45 -2.44 8.96
CA PRO A 219 -9.72 -2.71 9.63
C PRO A 219 -10.86 -1.74 9.27
N GLY A 220 -10.55 -0.57 8.69
CA GLY A 220 -11.51 0.50 8.43
C GLY A 220 -12.14 0.44 7.05
N SER A 221 -11.35 0.12 6.03
CA SER A 221 -11.76 0.24 4.62
C SER A 221 -11.66 -1.05 3.83
N THR A 222 -10.81 -2.02 4.24
CA THR A 222 -10.69 -3.30 3.51
C THR A 222 -10.22 -4.43 4.43
N PRO A 223 -11.12 -5.20 5.05
CA PRO A 223 -10.71 -6.31 5.92
C PRO A 223 -10.30 -7.56 5.12
N SER A 224 -9.66 -7.39 3.96
CA SER A 224 -9.25 -8.47 3.04
C SER A 224 -7.91 -8.16 2.38
N GLY A 225 -6.96 -9.10 2.46
CA GLY A 225 -5.69 -9.07 1.72
C GLY A 225 -5.71 -9.84 0.40
N ASN A 226 -6.89 -10.16 -0.14
CA ASN A 226 -7.04 -11.04 -1.29
C ASN A 226 -6.85 -10.30 -2.63
N MET A 227 -5.65 -10.40 -3.23
CA MET A 227 -5.34 -9.81 -4.53
C MET A 227 -6.13 -10.46 -5.69
N ASN A 228 -6.63 -11.71 -5.55
CA ASN A 228 -7.48 -12.31 -6.59
C ASN A 228 -8.86 -11.63 -6.65
N LEU A 229 -9.36 -11.14 -5.49
CA LEU A 229 -10.55 -10.28 -5.46
C LEU A 229 -10.26 -8.93 -6.12
N VAL A 230 -9.10 -8.32 -5.85
CA VAL A 230 -8.66 -7.08 -6.49
C VAL A 230 -8.61 -7.23 -8.01
N LEU A 231 -8.07 -8.34 -8.53
CA LEU A 231 -8.05 -8.68 -9.95
C LEU A 231 -9.47 -8.65 -10.56
N SER A 232 -10.41 -9.30 -9.89
CA SER A 232 -11.80 -9.36 -10.37
C SER A 232 -12.48 -8.00 -10.34
N LEU A 233 -12.28 -7.21 -9.27
CA LEU A 233 -12.80 -5.85 -9.18
C LEU A 233 -12.18 -4.92 -10.25
N ALA A 234 -10.89 -5.08 -10.53
CA ALA A 234 -10.22 -4.32 -11.58
C ALA A 234 -10.85 -4.59 -12.96
N CYS A 235 -11.12 -5.84 -13.29
CA CYS A 235 -11.75 -6.18 -14.57
C CYS A 235 -13.23 -5.76 -14.62
N ILE A 236 -13.99 -5.99 -13.55
CA ILE A 236 -15.45 -5.78 -13.54
C ILE A 236 -15.81 -4.30 -13.31
N GLN A 237 -15.18 -3.65 -12.33
CA GLN A 237 -15.54 -2.30 -11.91
C GLN A 237 -14.66 -1.23 -12.58
N LEU A 238 -13.36 -1.46 -12.69
CA LEU A 238 -12.43 -0.53 -13.32
C LEU A 238 -12.34 -0.71 -14.86
N ARG A 239 -13.00 -1.74 -15.42
CA ARG A 239 -13.02 -2.06 -16.87
C ARG A 239 -11.62 -2.28 -17.45
N MET A 240 -10.72 -2.84 -16.65
CA MET A 240 -9.40 -3.25 -17.11
C MET A 240 -9.48 -4.58 -17.85
N LEU A 241 -8.65 -4.76 -18.88
CA LEU A 241 -8.43 -6.09 -19.45
C LEU A 241 -7.68 -6.98 -18.44
N PRO A 242 -7.86 -8.30 -18.49
CA PRO A 242 -7.16 -9.22 -17.56
C PRO A 242 -5.64 -9.04 -17.56
N GLU A 243 -5.04 -8.84 -18.73
CA GLU A 243 -3.61 -8.59 -18.91
C GLU A 243 -3.16 -7.28 -18.28
N GLU A 244 -3.96 -6.22 -18.43
CA GLU A 244 -3.70 -4.91 -17.82
C GLU A 244 -3.75 -5.03 -16.30
N ALA A 245 -4.77 -5.69 -15.75
CA ALA A 245 -4.93 -5.87 -14.32
C ALA A 245 -3.81 -6.73 -13.71
N ILE A 246 -3.36 -7.78 -14.40
CA ILE A 246 -2.22 -8.60 -13.97
C ILE A 246 -0.92 -7.78 -13.98
N ASN A 247 -0.66 -6.99 -15.03
CA ASN A 247 0.50 -6.09 -15.05
C ASN A 247 0.44 -5.06 -13.91
N ALA A 248 -0.74 -4.52 -13.65
CA ALA A 248 -0.95 -3.58 -12.55
C ALA A 248 -0.67 -4.18 -11.17
N MET A 249 -1.03 -5.46 -10.95
CA MET A 249 -0.81 -6.19 -9.70
C MET A 249 0.62 -6.72 -9.55
N THR A 250 1.41 -6.78 -10.61
CA THR A 250 2.74 -7.38 -10.63
C THR A 250 3.81 -6.35 -10.95
N MET A 251 4.00 -5.99 -12.21
CA MET A 251 5.09 -5.10 -12.65
C MET A 251 4.94 -3.69 -12.07
N ASN A 252 3.76 -3.10 -12.17
CA ASN A 252 3.54 -1.72 -11.72
C ASN A 252 3.50 -1.63 -10.19
N SER A 253 2.91 -2.63 -9.50
CA SER A 253 2.95 -2.69 -8.04
C SER A 253 4.39 -2.91 -7.52
N ALA A 254 5.21 -3.70 -8.20
CA ALA A 254 6.63 -3.81 -7.86
C ALA A 254 7.36 -2.47 -8.03
N ALA A 255 7.05 -1.69 -9.07
CA ALA A 255 7.60 -0.34 -9.26
C ALA A 255 7.14 0.62 -8.16
N ALA A 256 5.84 0.61 -7.80
CA ALA A 256 5.28 1.41 -6.71
C ALA A 256 5.88 1.10 -5.33
N MET A 257 6.52 -0.07 -5.18
CA MET A 257 7.23 -0.48 -3.98
C MET A 257 8.76 -0.33 -4.08
N GLY A 258 9.30 0.15 -5.22
CA GLY A 258 10.73 0.20 -5.46
C GLY A 258 11.39 -1.19 -5.57
N LEU A 259 10.66 -2.19 -6.09
CA LEU A 259 11.09 -3.59 -6.22
C LEU A 259 11.12 -4.09 -7.67
N SER A 260 11.03 -3.21 -8.66
CA SER A 260 10.96 -3.57 -10.09
C SER A 260 12.18 -4.34 -10.60
N GLU A 261 13.36 -4.13 -10.01
CA GLU A 261 14.58 -4.87 -10.35
C GLU A 261 14.57 -6.32 -9.85
N GLU A 262 13.78 -6.61 -8.80
CA GLU A 262 13.77 -7.92 -8.15
C GLU A 262 12.53 -8.75 -8.49
N LEU A 263 11.37 -8.11 -8.67
CA LEU A 263 10.06 -8.73 -8.74
C LEU A 263 9.20 -8.16 -9.90
N GLY A 264 8.00 -8.69 -10.04
CA GLY A 264 6.96 -8.19 -10.94
C GLY A 264 6.94 -8.82 -12.33
N SER A 265 8.00 -9.51 -12.76
CA SER A 265 8.03 -10.19 -14.06
C SER A 265 8.89 -11.45 -14.02
N ILE A 266 8.62 -12.39 -14.93
CA ILE A 266 9.42 -13.59 -15.15
C ILE A 266 10.56 -13.21 -16.10
N THR A 267 11.65 -12.72 -15.54
CA THR A 267 12.82 -12.23 -16.28
C THR A 267 14.08 -12.80 -15.66
N ILE A 268 15.08 -13.19 -16.49
CA ILE A 268 16.36 -13.67 -16.01
C ILE A 268 17.02 -12.63 -15.10
N GLY A 269 17.46 -13.09 -13.94
CA GLY A 269 18.08 -12.23 -12.91
C GLY A 269 17.11 -11.77 -11.82
N LYS A 270 15.80 -11.87 -12.02
CA LYS A 270 14.81 -11.60 -10.96
C LYS A 270 14.59 -12.81 -10.06
N ARG A 271 14.00 -12.55 -8.91
CA ARG A 271 13.70 -13.58 -7.91
C ARG A 271 12.63 -14.54 -8.42
N ALA A 272 12.77 -15.82 -8.14
CA ALA A 272 11.82 -16.87 -8.51
C ALA A 272 10.60 -16.86 -7.57
N SER A 273 9.84 -15.77 -7.57
CA SER A 273 8.58 -15.60 -6.82
C SER A 273 7.43 -15.69 -7.79
N LEU A 274 6.72 -16.82 -7.78
CA LEU A 274 5.82 -17.22 -8.85
C LEU A 274 4.52 -17.80 -8.28
N ILE A 275 3.43 -17.63 -9.02
CA ILE A 275 2.20 -18.39 -8.83
C ILE A 275 2.07 -19.38 -9.95
N ILE A 276 1.83 -20.66 -9.63
CA ILE A 276 1.41 -21.69 -10.55
C ILE A 276 -0.09 -21.89 -10.31
N THR A 277 -0.87 -21.74 -11.36
CA THR A 277 -2.33 -21.93 -11.26
C THR A 277 -2.71 -23.38 -11.54
N LYS A 278 -3.86 -23.80 -11.02
CA LYS A 278 -4.57 -24.95 -11.54
C LYS A 278 -4.86 -24.74 -13.04
N PRO A 279 -5.09 -25.77 -13.83
CA PRO A 279 -5.47 -25.61 -15.23
C PRO A 279 -6.66 -24.67 -15.38
N VAL A 280 -6.50 -23.62 -16.17
CA VAL A 280 -7.54 -22.66 -16.51
C VAL A 280 -7.65 -22.51 -18.03
N PRO A 281 -8.85 -22.31 -18.59
CA PRO A 281 -9.04 -22.29 -20.05
C PRO A 281 -8.42 -21.05 -20.71
N SER A 282 -8.27 -19.96 -19.98
CA SER A 282 -7.65 -18.71 -20.46
C SER A 282 -7.29 -17.81 -19.30
N LEU A 283 -6.49 -16.76 -19.56
CA LEU A 283 -6.15 -15.73 -18.56
C LEU A 283 -7.41 -15.02 -18.06
N ALA A 284 -8.37 -14.73 -18.94
CA ALA A 284 -9.63 -14.08 -18.58
C ALA A 284 -10.51 -14.91 -17.62
N TYR A 285 -10.28 -16.21 -17.52
CA TYR A 285 -11.00 -17.05 -16.57
C TYR A 285 -10.68 -16.73 -15.11
N LEU A 286 -9.47 -16.23 -14.82
CA LEU A 286 -9.06 -15.87 -13.46
C LEU A 286 -9.98 -14.80 -12.83
N PRO A 287 -10.17 -13.61 -13.44
CA PRO A 287 -11.12 -12.63 -12.90
C PRO A 287 -12.59 -13.02 -13.07
N TYR A 288 -12.94 -13.83 -14.09
CA TYR A 288 -14.31 -14.26 -14.35
C TYR A 288 -14.85 -15.17 -13.23
N ALA A 289 -14.09 -16.17 -12.83
CA ALA A 289 -14.47 -17.13 -11.81
C ALA A 289 -14.04 -16.66 -10.40
N PHE A 290 -14.41 -15.45 -10.05
CA PHE A 290 -13.92 -14.67 -8.90
C PHE A 290 -14.10 -15.30 -7.51
N GLY A 291 -14.93 -16.31 -7.36
CA GLY A 291 -15.10 -17.05 -6.11
C GLY A 291 -14.23 -18.29 -5.97
N ASN A 292 -13.52 -18.67 -7.04
CA ASN A 292 -12.74 -19.89 -7.06
C ASN A 292 -11.29 -19.66 -6.63
N ASP A 293 -10.73 -20.68 -5.99
CA ASP A 293 -9.29 -20.73 -5.72
C ASP A 293 -8.56 -21.34 -6.93
N HIS A 294 -7.94 -20.48 -7.72
CA HIS A 294 -7.19 -20.87 -8.93
C HIS A 294 -5.74 -21.23 -8.66
N ILE A 295 -5.24 -21.00 -7.44
CA ILE A 295 -3.82 -21.20 -7.12
C ILE A 295 -3.58 -22.66 -6.77
N ASP A 296 -2.59 -23.24 -7.44
CA ASP A 296 -2.03 -24.55 -7.10
C ASP A 296 -0.82 -24.36 -6.18
N THR A 297 0.23 -23.70 -6.65
CA THR A 297 1.49 -23.52 -5.93
C THR A 297 1.88 -22.06 -5.88
N VAL A 298 2.42 -21.62 -4.75
CA VAL A 298 3.08 -20.32 -4.59
C VAL A 298 4.53 -20.56 -4.24
N LEU A 299 5.43 -20.01 -5.04
CA LEU A 299 6.87 -19.99 -4.78
C LEU A 299 7.29 -18.58 -4.33
N ILE A 300 8.08 -18.50 -3.28
CA ILE A 300 8.80 -17.28 -2.91
C ILE A 300 10.30 -17.61 -2.91
N ASP A 301 11.04 -16.91 -3.74
CA ASP A 301 12.48 -17.14 -3.94
C ASP A 301 12.80 -18.61 -4.28
N GLY A 302 11.95 -19.24 -5.10
CA GLY A 302 12.07 -20.64 -5.50
C GLY A 302 11.60 -21.66 -4.46
N THR A 303 11.20 -21.22 -3.26
CA THR A 303 10.75 -22.12 -2.19
C THR A 303 9.21 -22.14 -2.14
N PRO A 304 8.56 -23.33 -2.16
CA PRO A 304 7.11 -23.42 -2.01
C PRO A 304 6.65 -22.95 -0.62
N VAL A 305 5.73 -21.98 -0.59
CA VAL A 305 5.02 -21.54 0.64
C VAL A 305 3.58 -22.04 0.66
N ARG A 306 3.08 -22.43 -0.51
CA ARG A 306 1.88 -23.22 -0.70
C ARG A 306 2.20 -24.25 -1.78
N ALA A 307 2.04 -25.54 -1.50
CA ALA A 307 2.17 -26.61 -2.48
C ALA A 307 0.78 -27.11 -2.87
N GLY A 308 0.59 -27.37 -4.16
CA GLY A 308 -0.56 -28.11 -4.67
C GLY A 308 -0.63 -29.52 -4.10
N ALA A 309 -1.79 -30.15 -4.15
CA ALA A 309 -1.89 -31.56 -3.85
C ALA A 309 -1.01 -32.32 -4.85
N VAL A 310 -0.07 -33.09 -4.34
CA VAL A 310 0.70 -34.03 -5.16
C VAL A 310 -0.30 -35.10 -5.66
N CYS A 311 -0.63 -35.07 -6.96
CA CYS A 311 -1.43 -36.10 -7.60
C CYS A 311 -0.62 -37.41 -7.74
#